data_3821d752fd507774a19b16d7e10b222d
#
_entry.id   3821d752fd507774a19b16d7e10b222d
#
_cell.length_a   1.000
_cell.length_b   1.000
_cell.length_c   1.000
_cell.angle_alpha   90.00
_cell.angle_beta   90.00
_cell.angle_gamma   90.00
#
_symmetry.space_group_name_H-M   'P 1'
#
loop_
_entity.id
_entity.type
_entity.pdbx_description
1 polymer ?
#
loop_
_entity_poly.entity_id
_entity_poly.type
_entity_poly.pdbx_seq_one_letter_code
_entity_poly.pdbx_strand_id
1 'polypeptide(L)'
;DFRLFMSRKGDLFHINEFLYTELELDTRKSGEKQFDYVNPRNRDVQIEMEKAATAHLTAIGALVDTNYYKKPDFKEQEFEYEASVVIPVFNREKTIADAVKSALEQKTSFKFNIIVVNNHSTDHTGEILDRLANDKLIVIEPDRDDLGIGGCWNMAINDYRCGKFAVQLDSDDLYSSTRTLQLIVDAFHKQKAAMIIGAYRMCDFDLNTLP
;
A
#
# COMPACT_ATOMS: atom_id res chain seq x y z
N ASP A 1 -18.76 12.60 14.58
CA ASP A 1 -18.23 13.61 14.62
C ASP A 1 -16.79 13.70 15.05
N PHE A 2 -15.95 13.89 14.06
CA PHE A 2 -14.50 13.84 14.19
C PHE A 2 -13.96 14.85 15.23
N ARG A 3 -14.46 16.09 15.24
CA ARG A 3 -14.04 17.10 16.20
C ARG A 3 -14.36 16.70 17.63
N LEU A 4 -15.57 16.19 17.86
CA LEU A 4 -16.00 15.73 19.17
C LEU A 4 -15.13 14.56 19.63
N PHE A 5 -14.86 13.59 18.74
CA PHE A 5 -13.97 12.48 19.03
C PHE A 5 -12.55 12.95 19.39
N MET A 6 -11.98 13.86 18.60
CA MET A 6 -10.61 14.36 18.78
C MET A 6 -10.46 15.26 20.03
N SER A 7 -11.50 16.00 20.40
CA SER A 7 -11.48 16.94 21.54
C SER A 7 -11.99 16.36 22.87
N ARG A 8 -12.39 15.10 22.90
CA ARG A 8 -12.97 14.47 24.08
C ARG A 8 -12.04 14.49 25.28
N LYS A 9 -12.65 14.77 26.44
CA LYS A 9 -11.99 14.72 27.75
C LYS A 9 -12.73 13.73 28.65
N GLY A 10 -12.61 12.47 28.43
CA GLY A 10 -13.31 11.46 29.22
C GLY A 10 -13.05 10.07 28.68
N ASP A 11 -13.61 9.08 29.34
CA ASP A 11 -13.46 7.68 28.96
C ASP A 11 -14.37 7.33 27.77
N LEU A 12 -13.90 6.43 26.92
CA LEU A 12 -14.74 5.78 25.90
C LEU A 12 -15.49 4.64 26.55
N PHE A 13 -16.81 4.66 26.40
CA PHE A 13 -17.66 3.56 26.83
C PHE A 13 -18.18 2.83 25.59
N HIS A 14 -17.78 1.59 25.42
CA HIS A 14 -18.29 0.74 24.34
C HIS A 14 -19.59 0.08 24.78
N ILE A 15 -20.65 0.31 24.02
CA ILE A 15 -21.92 -0.39 24.18
C ILE A 15 -21.92 -1.55 23.17
N ASN A 16 -21.92 -2.78 23.66
CA ASN A 16 -21.87 -3.98 22.82
C ASN A 16 -23.28 -4.35 22.30
N GLU A 17 -23.92 -3.41 21.61
CA GLU A 17 -25.25 -3.55 21.02
C GLU A 17 -25.30 -2.84 19.66
N PHE A 18 -26.11 -3.35 18.73
CA PHE A 18 -26.37 -2.68 17.45
C PHE A 18 -27.43 -1.57 17.69
N LEU A 19 -26.95 -0.33 17.85
CA LEU A 19 -27.82 0.81 18.17
C LEU A 19 -28.41 1.51 16.94
N TYR A 20 -27.87 1.24 15.74
CA TYR A 20 -28.35 1.79 14.46
C TYR A 20 -27.99 0.87 13.31
N THR A 21 -28.69 1.04 12.20
CA THR A 21 -28.38 0.36 10.93
C THR A 21 -28.07 1.43 9.88
N GLU A 22 -26.89 1.31 9.27
CA GLU A 22 -26.53 2.13 8.11
C GLU A 22 -26.94 1.39 6.83
N LEU A 23 -27.73 2.06 6.00
CA LEU A 23 -28.06 1.57 4.68
C LEU A 23 -27.00 2.12 3.70
N GLU A 24 -26.23 1.24 3.09
CA GLU A 24 -25.31 1.61 2.03
C GLU A 24 -26.04 2.00 0.74
N LEU A 25 -26.91 3.01 0.83
CA LEU A 25 -27.56 3.58 -0.32
C LEU A 25 -26.79 4.79 -0.79
N ASP A 26 -25.97 4.63 -1.81
CA ASP A 26 -25.30 5.77 -2.44
C ASP A 26 -26.30 6.57 -3.29
N THR A 27 -26.76 7.67 -2.74
CA THR A 27 -27.68 8.59 -3.43
C THR A 27 -26.94 9.69 -4.19
N ARG A 28 -25.60 9.66 -4.23
CA ARG A 28 -24.80 10.66 -4.94
C ARG A 28 -24.95 10.50 -6.45
N LYS A 29 -25.13 11.60 -7.14
CA LYS A 29 -25.34 11.63 -8.60
C LYS A 29 -24.11 11.20 -9.41
N SER A 30 -22.93 11.12 -8.79
CA SER A 30 -21.69 10.80 -9.47
C SER A 30 -21.48 9.31 -9.78
N GLY A 31 -22.12 8.41 -8.99
CA GLY A 31 -21.83 6.98 -9.08
C GLY A 31 -20.43 6.58 -8.62
N GLU A 32 -19.55 7.53 -8.33
CA GLU A 32 -18.17 7.31 -7.85
C GLU A 32 -18.19 7.06 -6.35
N LYS A 33 -18.29 5.80 -5.94
CA LYS A 33 -18.37 5.41 -4.53
C LYS A 33 -17.03 5.40 -3.82
N GLN A 34 -16.02 4.90 -4.49
CA GLN A 34 -14.67 4.80 -3.98
C GLN A 34 -13.91 6.11 -4.27
N PHE A 35 -13.18 6.64 -3.31
CA PHE A 35 -12.39 7.87 -3.45
C PHE A 35 -13.16 9.19 -3.70
N ASP A 36 -14.49 9.22 -3.56
CA ASP A 36 -15.25 10.47 -3.69
C ASP A 36 -14.79 11.55 -2.69
N TYR A 37 -14.21 11.15 -1.57
CA TYR A 37 -13.67 12.05 -0.56
C TYR A 37 -12.45 12.86 -1.04
N VAL A 38 -11.73 12.41 -2.06
CA VAL A 38 -10.61 13.15 -2.68
C VAL A 38 -11.03 13.94 -3.93
N ASN A 39 -12.29 13.87 -4.31
CA ASN A 39 -12.81 14.60 -5.45
C ASN A 39 -12.65 16.11 -5.23
N PRO A 40 -12.14 16.91 -6.20
CA PRO A 40 -11.97 18.35 -6.05
C PRO A 40 -13.22 19.11 -5.63
N ARG A 41 -14.43 18.63 -5.95
CA ARG A 41 -15.70 19.22 -5.51
C ARG A 41 -15.92 19.10 -3.99
N ASN A 42 -15.25 18.15 -3.31
CA ASN A 42 -15.33 17.95 -1.87
C ASN A 42 -14.15 18.66 -1.14
N ARG A 43 -13.47 19.60 -1.82
CA ARG A 43 -12.29 20.28 -1.28
C ARG A 43 -12.56 20.97 0.05
N ASP A 44 -13.72 21.57 0.20
CA ASP A 44 -14.10 22.27 1.44
C ASP A 44 -14.18 21.32 2.64
N VAL A 45 -14.66 20.08 2.43
CA VAL A 45 -14.68 19.04 3.47
C VAL A 45 -13.27 18.65 3.89
N GLN A 46 -12.36 18.50 2.92
CA GLN A 46 -10.96 18.18 3.20
C GLN A 46 -10.29 19.31 4.00
N ILE A 47 -10.52 20.57 3.64
CA ILE A 47 -10.00 21.75 4.35
C ILE A 47 -10.52 21.78 5.79
N GLU A 48 -11.81 21.50 6.02
CA GLU A 48 -12.38 21.44 7.37
C GLU A 48 -11.77 20.30 8.21
N MET A 49 -11.56 19.13 7.62
CA MET A 49 -10.90 18.01 8.30
C MET A 49 -9.45 18.34 8.66
N GLU A 50 -8.70 18.97 7.76
CA GLU A 50 -7.34 19.43 8.00
C GLU A 50 -7.27 20.45 9.14
N LYS A 51 -8.16 21.45 9.15
CA LYS A 51 -8.25 22.42 10.25
C LYS A 51 -8.55 21.75 11.59
N ALA A 52 -9.47 20.80 11.62
CA ALA A 52 -9.84 20.09 12.84
C ALA A 52 -8.67 19.24 13.38
N ALA A 53 -7.96 18.54 12.51
CA ALA A 53 -6.78 17.75 12.86
C ALA A 53 -5.63 18.65 13.34
N THR A 54 -5.34 19.73 12.64
CA THR A 54 -4.30 20.71 12.98
C THR A 54 -4.57 21.33 14.36
N ALA A 55 -5.81 21.76 14.61
CA ALA A 55 -6.19 22.32 15.90
C ALA A 55 -6.01 21.33 17.05
N HIS A 56 -6.36 20.05 16.82
CA HIS A 56 -6.15 19.01 17.82
C HIS A 56 -4.65 18.76 18.08
N LEU A 57 -3.86 18.56 17.02
CA LEU A 57 -2.41 18.33 17.13
C LEU A 57 -1.71 19.50 17.83
N THR A 58 -2.13 20.74 17.56
CA THR A 58 -1.63 21.93 18.25
C THR A 58 -1.96 21.87 19.74
N ALA A 59 -3.19 21.53 20.08
CA ALA A 59 -3.67 21.51 21.47
C ALA A 59 -2.97 20.46 22.34
N ILE A 60 -2.57 19.33 21.76
CA ILE A 60 -1.82 18.26 22.45
C ILE A 60 -0.30 18.37 22.32
N GLY A 61 0.22 19.42 21.64
CA GLY A 61 1.65 19.62 21.43
C GLY A 61 2.29 18.63 20.44
N ALA A 62 1.51 17.98 19.60
CA ALA A 62 1.97 16.98 18.63
C ALA A 62 2.01 17.49 17.18
N LEU A 63 1.72 18.77 16.93
CA LEU A 63 1.87 19.36 15.62
C LEU A 63 3.35 19.44 15.24
N VAL A 64 3.73 18.75 14.18
CA VAL A 64 5.11 18.76 13.69
C VAL A 64 5.32 20.01 12.83
N ASP A 65 6.31 20.83 13.19
CA ASP A 65 6.77 21.94 12.36
C ASP A 65 7.77 21.42 11.31
N THR A 66 7.50 21.70 10.05
CA THR A 66 8.36 21.31 8.92
C THR A 66 9.78 21.86 9.01
N ASN A 67 10.01 22.93 9.79
CA ASN A 67 11.34 23.47 10.06
C ASN A 67 12.24 22.51 10.85
N TYR A 68 11.67 21.54 11.54
CA TYR A 68 12.41 20.50 12.24
C TYR A 68 12.77 19.29 11.36
N TYR A 69 12.28 19.24 10.11
CA TYR A 69 12.64 18.16 9.20
C TYR A 69 14.12 18.24 8.84
N LYS A 70 14.85 17.23 9.23
CA LYS A 70 16.24 17.06 8.77
C LYS A 70 16.21 16.34 7.43
N LYS A 71 16.98 16.83 6.47
CA LYS A 71 17.26 16.04 5.27
C LYS A 71 17.92 14.74 5.70
N PRO A 72 17.39 13.57 5.35
CA PRO A 72 18.05 12.32 5.65
C PRO A 72 19.41 12.29 4.92
N ASP A 73 20.45 11.90 5.64
CA ASP A 73 21.75 11.62 5.06
C ASP A 73 21.72 10.18 4.53
N PHE A 74 21.41 10.05 3.25
CA PHE A 74 21.48 8.77 2.57
C PHE A 74 22.96 8.45 2.31
N LYS A 75 23.55 7.65 3.18
CA LYS A 75 24.86 7.05 2.88
C LYS A 75 24.72 6.26 1.59
N GLU A 76 25.72 6.36 0.71
CA GLU A 76 25.80 5.48 -0.44
C GLU A 76 25.81 4.03 0.05
N GLN A 77 24.76 3.30 -0.27
CA GLN A 77 24.58 1.91 0.06
C GLN A 77 24.65 1.12 -1.26
N GLU A 78 25.42 0.08 -1.30
CA GLU A 78 25.44 -0.83 -2.43
C GLU A 78 24.25 -1.80 -2.30
N PHE A 79 23.49 -1.93 -3.36
CA PHE A 79 22.37 -2.86 -3.46
C PHE A 79 22.63 -3.86 -4.57
N GLU A 80 22.37 -5.13 -4.31
CA GLU A 80 22.47 -6.16 -5.33
C GLU A 80 21.42 -5.99 -6.44
N TYR A 81 20.22 -5.53 -6.03
CA TYR A 81 19.08 -5.28 -6.90
C TYR A 81 18.76 -3.79 -6.95
N GLU A 82 18.46 -3.29 -8.14
CA GLU A 82 18.01 -1.91 -8.30
C GLU A 82 16.59 -1.72 -7.75
N ALA A 83 15.73 -2.75 -7.89
CA ALA A 83 14.37 -2.70 -7.37
C ALA A 83 13.94 -4.05 -6.80
N SER A 84 13.06 -4.00 -5.81
CA SER A 84 12.28 -5.14 -5.33
C SER A 84 10.81 -4.87 -5.48
N VAL A 85 10.07 -5.81 -6.05
CA VAL A 85 8.61 -5.81 -6.01
C VAL A 85 8.18 -6.45 -4.70
N VAL A 86 7.45 -5.73 -3.87
CA VAL A 86 7.01 -6.18 -2.54
C VAL A 86 5.52 -6.52 -2.58
N ILE A 87 5.19 -7.77 -2.24
CA ILE A 87 3.83 -8.30 -2.27
C ILE A 87 3.48 -8.88 -0.89
N PRO A 88 2.78 -8.14 -0.02
CA PRO A 88 2.20 -8.74 1.18
C PRO A 88 0.98 -9.57 0.79
N VAL A 89 0.84 -10.76 1.40
CA VAL A 89 -0.27 -11.65 1.09
C VAL A 89 -0.83 -12.34 2.32
N PHE A 90 -2.14 -12.43 2.39
CA PHE A 90 -2.89 -13.24 3.34
C PHE A 90 -4.17 -13.78 2.67
N ASN A 91 -4.27 -15.11 2.52
CA ASN A 91 -5.42 -15.80 1.94
C ASN A 91 -5.84 -15.23 0.56
N ARG A 92 -4.99 -15.42 -0.43
CA ARG A 92 -5.19 -14.94 -1.81
C ARG A 92 -4.96 -16.04 -2.86
N GLU A 93 -5.40 -17.26 -2.59
CA GLU A 93 -5.23 -18.41 -3.50
C GLU A 93 -5.74 -18.17 -4.93
N LYS A 94 -6.72 -17.25 -5.10
CA LYS A 94 -7.32 -16.94 -6.41
C LYS A 94 -6.51 -15.96 -7.25
N THR A 95 -5.70 -15.10 -6.63
CA THR A 95 -5.09 -13.94 -7.29
C THR A 95 -3.56 -13.93 -7.21
N ILE A 96 -2.98 -14.49 -6.16
CA ILE A 96 -1.52 -14.41 -5.92
C ILE A 96 -0.69 -14.94 -7.10
N ALA A 97 -1.16 -15.99 -7.79
CA ALA A 97 -0.44 -16.54 -8.93
C ALA A 97 -0.28 -15.52 -10.06
N ASP A 98 -1.32 -14.76 -10.33
CA ASP A 98 -1.33 -13.77 -11.42
C ASP A 98 -0.53 -12.53 -11.02
N ALA A 99 -0.64 -12.07 -9.77
CA ALA A 99 0.19 -10.98 -9.25
C ALA A 99 1.68 -11.29 -9.38
N VAL A 100 2.13 -12.45 -8.89
CA VAL A 100 3.53 -12.88 -8.96
C VAL A 100 4.00 -13.06 -10.40
N LYS A 101 3.20 -13.69 -11.27
CA LYS A 101 3.54 -13.85 -12.69
C LYS A 101 3.70 -12.50 -13.38
N SER A 102 2.79 -11.56 -13.14
CA SER A 102 2.88 -10.22 -13.73
C SER A 102 4.17 -9.49 -13.33
N ALA A 103 4.65 -9.73 -12.11
CA ALA A 103 5.93 -9.21 -11.62
C ALA A 103 7.12 -9.95 -12.22
N LEU A 104 7.08 -11.28 -12.34
CA LEU A 104 8.14 -12.09 -12.96
C LEU A 104 8.34 -11.76 -14.46
N GLU A 105 7.27 -11.40 -15.15
CA GLU A 105 7.28 -11.06 -16.59
C GLU A 105 7.86 -9.66 -16.89
N GLN A 106 8.20 -8.88 -15.84
CA GLN A 106 8.75 -7.55 -16.05
C GLN A 106 10.10 -7.59 -16.79
N LYS A 107 10.23 -6.74 -17.79
CA LYS A 107 11.43 -6.57 -18.62
C LYS A 107 12.13 -5.28 -18.22
N THR A 108 13.30 -5.41 -17.62
CA THR A 108 14.09 -4.29 -17.10
C THR A 108 15.53 -4.33 -17.62
N SER A 109 16.17 -3.18 -17.66
CA SER A 109 17.60 -3.04 -17.96
C SER A 109 18.50 -3.24 -16.71
N PHE A 110 17.88 -3.48 -15.56
CA PHE A 110 18.54 -3.65 -14.26
C PHE A 110 18.10 -4.97 -13.60
N LYS A 111 18.85 -5.39 -12.58
CA LYS A 111 18.48 -6.53 -11.75
C LYS A 111 17.35 -6.15 -10.79
N PHE A 112 16.36 -7.01 -10.68
CA PHE A 112 15.28 -6.90 -9.69
C PHE A 112 14.95 -8.27 -9.11
N ASN A 113 14.29 -8.26 -7.95
CA ASN A 113 13.69 -9.43 -7.34
C ASN A 113 12.25 -9.14 -6.89
N ILE A 114 11.57 -10.16 -6.39
CA ILE A 114 10.22 -10.09 -5.86
C ILE A 114 10.27 -10.65 -4.45
N ILE A 115 9.78 -9.89 -3.48
CA ILE A 115 9.70 -10.30 -2.09
C ILE A 115 8.23 -10.41 -1.72
N VAL A 116 7.76 -11.65 -1.54
CA VAL A 116 6.42 -11.95 -1.06
C VAL A 116 6.49 -12.20 0.43
N VAL A 117 5.66 -11.52 1.21
CA VAL A 117 5.51 -11.81 2.64
C VAL A 117 4.18 -12.53 2.84
N ASN A 118 4.25 -13.85 3.01
CA ASN A 118 3.09 -14.69 3.26
C ASN A 118 2.74 -14.67 4.75
N ASN A 119 1.78 -13.80 5.10
CA ASN A 119 1.41 -13.56 6.49
C ASN A 119 0.46 -14.63 7.04
N HIS A 120 0.98 -15.87 7.17
CA HIS A 120 0.25 -17.00 7.72
C HIS A 120 -1.03 -17.36 6.97
N SER A 121 -0.99 -17.40 5.64
CA SER A 121 -2.13 -17.85 4.84
C SER A 121 -2.53 -19.29 5.21
N THR A 122 -3.82 -19.51 5.33
CA THR A 122 -4.42 -20.82 5.72
C THR A 122 -5.12 -21.52 4.56
N ASP A 123 -5.21 -20.86 3.40
CA ASP A 123 -5.69 -21.41 2.13
C ASP A 123 -4.51 -21.96 1.29
N HIS A 124 -4.71 -22.21 0.01
CA HIS A 124 -3.67 -22.74 -0.87
C HIS A 124 -2.63 -21.69 -1.34
N THR A 125 -2.62 -20.49 -0.77
CA THR A 125 -1.66 -19.41 -1.17
C THR A 125 -0.22 -19.88 -1.06
N GLY A 126 0.17 -20.53 0.05
CA GLY A 126 1.54 -21.03 0.26
C GLY A 126 1.96 -22.05 -0.80
N GLU A 127 1.11 -23.06 -1.06
CA GLU A 127 1.36 -24.09 -2.08
C GLU A 127 1.49 -23.49 -3.49
N ILE A 128 0.75 -22.42 -3.78
CA ILE A 128 0.84 -21.71 -5.07
C ILE A 128 2.17 -21.01 -5.19
N LEU A 129 2.63 -20.34 -4.13
CA LEU A 129 3.93 -19.68 -4.11
C LEU A 129 5.07 -20.68 -4.29
N ASP A 130 5.02 -21.85 -3.66
CA ASP A 130 6.00 -22.92 -3.83
C ASP A 130 6.09 -23.41 -5.28
N ARG A 131 4.94 -23.51 -5.98
CA ARG A 131 4.91 -23.90 -7.42
C ARG A 131 5.46 -22.81 -8.34
N LEU A 132 5.47 -21.54 -7.90
CA LEU A 132 6.01 -20.43 -8.65
C LEU A 132 7.50 -20.19 -8.38
N ALA A 133 8.16 -21.06 -7.61
CA ALA A 133 9.57 -20.95 -7.24
C ALA A 133 10.44 -20.52 -8.43
N ASN A 134 11.19 -19.45 -8.24
CA ASN A 134 12.00 -18.82 -9.28
C ASN A 134 13.19 -18.10 -8.60
N ASP A 135 14.32 -17.98 -9.30
CA ASP A 135 15.52 -17.33 -8.77
C ASP A 135 15.30 -15.86 -8.34
N LYS A 136 14.27 -15.21 -8.88
CA LYS A 136 13.92 -13.84 -8.52
C LYS A 136 12.90 -13.77 -7.39
N LEU A 137 12.23 -14.86 -7.04
CA LEU A 137 11.14 -14.88 -6.07
C LEU A 137 11.66 -15.29 -4.69
N ILE A 138 11.47 -14.41 -3.73
CA ILE A 138 11.76 -14.63 -2.33
C ILE A 138 10.44 -14.67 -1.59
N VAL A 139 10.15 -15.77 -0.90
CA VAL A 139 8.98 -15.89 -0.03
C VAL A 139 9.46 -15.83 1.42
N ILE A 140 8.86 -14.95 2.19
CA ILE A 140 9.10 -14.78 3.63
C ILE A 140 7.84 -15.16 4.38
N GLU A 141 7.96 -16.05 5.34
CA GLU A 141 6.94 -16.33 6.34
C GLU A 141 7.37 -15.69 7.66
N PRO A 142 6.58 -14.76 8.22
CA PRO A 142 6.92 -14.11 9.47
C PRO A 142 6.91 -15.10 10.64
N ASP A 143 7.83 -14.93 11.61
CA ASP A 143 7.80 -15.68 12.86
C ASP A 143 6.67 -15.24 13.82
N ARG A 144 6.06 -14.08 13.55
CA ARG A 144 5.01 -13.44 14.36
C ARG A 144 3.74 -13.23 13.55
N ASP A 145 2.59 -13.35 14.21
CA ASP A 145 1.26 -13.35 13.60
C ASP A 145 0.50 -12.00 13.67
N ASP A 146 1.11 -10.98 14.29
CA ASP A 146 0.50 -9.67 14.55
C ASP A 146 0.93 -8.55 13.61
N LEU A 147 1.56 -8.86 12.48
CA LEU A 147 2.17 -7.85 11.61
C LEU A 147 1.17 -6.94 10.88
N GLY A 148 0.04 -7.49 10.46
CA GLY A 148 -0.82 -6.80 9.49
C GLY A 148 -0.07 -6.45 8.19
N ILE A 149 -0.72 -5.74 7.27
CA ILE A 149 -0.14 -5.39 5.96
C ILE A 149 1.08 -4.46 6.09
N GLY A 150 1.02 -3.48 6.98
CA GLY A 150 2.12 -2.54 7.21
C GLY A 150 3.37 -3.21 7.77
N GLY A 151 3.19 -4.19 8.67
CA GLY A 151 4.27 -4.99 9.20
C GLY A 151 4.93 -5.87 8.13
N CYS A 152 4.14 -6.43 7.22
CA CYS A 152 4.64 -7.21 6.09
C CYS A 152 5.50 -6.35 5.14
N TRP A 153 5.04 -5.14 4.82
CA TRP A 153 5.86 -4.21 4.03
C TRP A 153 7.15 -3.86 4.75
N ASN A 154 7.07 -3.54 6.03
CA ASN A 154 8.25 -3.20 6.82
C ASN A 154 9.25 -4.37 6.90
N MET A 155 8.77 -5.60 7.00
CA MET A 155 9.61 -6.80 6.96
C MET A 155 10.34 -6.93 5.61
N ALA A 156 9.62 -6.77 4.50
CA ALA A 156 10.20 -6.88 3.16
C ALA A 156 11.25 -5.80 2.88
N ILE A 157 10.98 -4.53 3.22
CA ILE A 157 11.92 -3.44 2.95
C ILE A 157 13.16 -3.46 3.85
N ASN A 158 13.08 -4.13 5.00
CA ASN A 158 14.25 -4.33 5.90
C ASN A 158 14.98 -5.65 5.65
N ASP A 159 14.52 -6.49 4.74
CA ASP A 159 15.27 -7.67 4.31
C ASP A 159 16.52 -7.24 3.55
N TYR A 160 17.66 -7.86 3.86
CA TYR A 160 18.95 -7.51 3.25
C TYR A 160 19.00 -7.72 1.72
N ARG A 161 18.06 -8.49 1.17
CA ARG A 161 17.88 -8.74 -0.27
C ARG A 161 17.00 -7.70 -0.93
N CYS A 162 16.41 -6.76 -0.18
CA CYS A 162 15.59 -5.71 -0.77
C CYS A 162 16.45 -4.76 -1.60
N GLY A 163 15.99 -4.43 -2.79
CA GLY A 163 16.68 -3.53 -3.69
C GLY A 163 16.60 -2.07 -3.26
N LYS A 164 17.33 -1.22 -4.00
CA LYS A 164 17.37 0.23 -3.76
C LYS A 164 15.99 0.88 -3.77
N PHE A 165 15.11 0.44 -4.67
CA PHE A 165 13.73 0.88 -4.75
C PHE A 165 12.79 -0.25 -4.37
N ALA A 166 11.92 -0.02 -3.39
CA ALA A 166 10.84 -0.93 -3.06
C ALA A 166 9.57 -0.49 -3.82
N VAL A 167 9.01 -1.38 -4.61
CA VAL A 167 7.81 -1.12 -5.42
C VAL A 167 6.70 -2.03 -4.93
N GLN A 168 5.65 -1.43 -4.39
CA GLN A 168 4.49 -2.16 -3.90
C GLN A 168 3.68 -2.72 -5.05
N LEU A 169 3.21 -3.96 -4.88
CA LEU A 169 2.16 -4.58 -5.68
C LEU A 169 1.24 -5.35 -4.72
N ASP A 170 -0.04 -5.06 -4.74
CA ASP A 170 -0.98 -5.81 -3.92
C ASP A 170 -1.20 -7.22 -4.50
N SER A 171 -1.52 -8.18 -3.65
CA SER A 171 -1.62 -9.60 -4.02
C SER A 171 -2.81 -9.95 -4.91
N ASP A 172 -3.65 -8.98 -5.20
CA ASP A 172 -4.80 -9.02 -6.10
C ASP A 172 -4.72 -8.00 -7.25
N ASP A 173 -3.55 -7.35 -7.41
CA ASP A 173 -3.26 -6.42 -8.49
C ASP A 173 -2.29 -7.00 -9.52
N LEU A 174 -2.30 -6.41 -10.71
CA LEU A 174 -1.42 -6.78 -11.83
C LEU A 174 -0.72 -5.55 -12.40
N TYR A 175 0.53 -5.72 -12.81
CA TYR A 175 1.17 -4.70 -13.63
C TYR A 175 0.50 -4.63 -15.02
N SER A 176 0.19 -3.42 -15.46
CA SER A 176 -0.50 -3.15 -16.73
C SER A 176 0.31 -3.50 -17.96
N SER A 177 1.62 -3.68 -17.83
CA SER A 177 2.50 -4.10 -18.92
C SER A 177 3.79 -4.71 -18.41
N THR A 178 4.51 -5.43 -19.26
CA THR A 178 5.84 -6.00 -18.96
C THR A 178 6.94 -4.92 -18.79
N ARG A 179 6.63 -3.64 -18.98
CA ARG A 179 7.56 -2.52 -18.82
C ARG A 179 7.26 -1.62 -17.62
N THR A 180 6.23 -1.94 -16.86
CA THR A 180 5.77 -1.07 -15.77
C THR A 180 6.87 -0.83 -14.73
N LEU A 181 7.58 -1.87 -14.30
CA LEU A 181 8.68 -1.74 -13.33
C LEU A 181 9.82 -0.87 -13.88
N GLN A 182 10.17 -1.01 -15.16
CA GLN A 182 11.18 -0.15 -15.81
C GLN A 182 10.76 1.32 -15.75
N LEU A 183 9.50 1.61 -16.11
CA LEU A 183 8.97 2.98 -16.11
C LEU A 183 8.97 3.61 -14.72
N ILE A 184 8.64 2.83 -13.69
CA ILE A 184 8.67 3.30 -12.29
C ILE A 184 10.10 3.67 -11.88
N VAL A 185 11.08 2.80 -12.14
CA VAL A 185 12.46 3.06 -11.76
C VAL A 185 13.06 4.23 -12.57
N ASP A 186 12.76 4.31 -13.86
CA ASP A 186 13.16 5.46 -14.69
C ASP A 186 12.60 6.77 -14.14
N ALA A 187 11.36 6.76 -13.64
CA ALA A 187 10.75 7.92 -13.02
C ALA A 187 11.45 8.33 -11.72
N PHE A 188 11.84 7.37 -10.86
CA PHE A 188 12.64 7.65 -9.66
C PHE A 188 13.93 8.38 -10.01
N HIS A 189 14.69 7.87 -11.00
CA HIS A 189 15.94 8.49 -11.42
C HIS A 189 15.73 9.86 -12.07
N LYS A 190 14.78 9.96 -12.98
CA LYS A 190 14.50 11.20 -13.73
C LYS A 190 14.02 12.32 -12.82
N GLN A 191 13.12 12.01 -11.88
CA GLN A 191 12.51 13.00 -11.01
C GLN A 191 13.32 13.23 -9.71
N LYS A 192 14.30 12.35 -9.41
CA LYS A 192 14.99 12.32 -8.11
C LYS A 192 14.00 12.29 -6.95
N ALA A 193 12.92 11.54 -7.12
CA ALA A 193 11.82 11.47 -6.19
C ALA A 193 12.12 10.47 -5.06
N ALA A 194 11.60 10.75 -3.87
CA ALA A 194 11.59 9.81 -2.75
C ALA A 194 10.41 8.83 -2.83
N MET A 195 9.34 9.21 -3.54
CA MET A 195 8.15 8.39 -3.72
C MET A 195 7.54 8.66 -5.11
N ILE A 196 7.07 7.59 -5.75
CA ILE A 196 6.33 7.63 -7.01
C ILE A 196 4.96 6.99 -6.76
N ILE A 197 3.91 7.66 -7.19
CA ILE A 197 2.54 7.15 -7.14
C ILE A 197 2.04 7.03 -8.58
N GLY A 198 1.66 5.82 -8.96
CA GLY A 198 1.11 5.51 -10.29
C GLY A 198 -0.42 5.68 -10.33
N ALA A 199 -0.96 5.74 -11.53
CA ALA A 199 -2.38 5.57 -11.77
C ALA A 199 -2.72 4.07 -11.86
N TYR A 200 -3.97 3.73 -11.56
CA TYR A 200 -4.48 2.36 -11.65
C TYR A 200 -5.75 2.32 -12.53
N ARG A 201 -6.11 1.13 -12.94
CA ARG A 201 -7.36 0.85 -13.64
C ARG A 201 -8.10 -0.23 -12.86
N MET A 202 -9.34 0.03 -12.48
CA MET A 202 -10.18 -0.99 -11.89
C MET A 202 -10.69 -1.96 -12.97
N CYS A 203 -10.56 -3.24 -12.70
CA CYS A 203 -10.99 -4.31 -13.58
C CYS A 203 -11.74 -5.39 -12.79
N ASP A 204 -12.56 -6.17 -13.47
CA ASP A 204 -13.05 -7.45 -12.95
C ASP A 204 -11.97 -8.55 -13.10
N PHE A 205 -12.27 -9.79 -12.67
CA PHE A 205 -11.33 -10.90 -12.77
C PHE A 205 -11.03 -11.35 -14.22
N ASP A 206 -11.84 -10.93 -15.20
CA ASP A 206 -11.61 -11.14 -16.62
C ASP A 206 -10.83 -9.97 -17.25
N LEU A 207 -10.33 -9.04 -16.44
CA LEU A 207 -9.60 -7.84 -16.82
C LEU A 207 -10.41 -6.85 -17.65
N ASN A 208 -11.73 -6.93 -17.63
CA ASN A 208 -12.58 -5.90 -18.22
C ASN A 208 -12.56 -4.65 -17.32
N THR A 209 -12.35 -3.49 -17.92
CA THR A 209 -12.36 -2.23 -17.18
C THR A 209 -13.73 -1.97 -16.58
N LEU A 210 -13.77 -1.73 -15.29
CA LEU A 210 -14.99 -1.30 -14.60
C LEU A 210 -15.28 0.18 -14.90
N PRO A 211 -16.57 0.55 -15.00
CA PRO A 211 -16.99 1.92 -15.29
C PRO A 211 -16.65 2.92 -14.18
#